data_e72bc77646f1f79902498f79cb8977ff
#
_entry.id   e72bc77646f1f79902498f79cb8977ff
#
_cell.length_a   1.000
_cell.length_b   1.000
_cell.length_c   1.000
_cell.angle_alpha   90.00
_cell.angle_beta   90.00
_cell.angle_gamma   90.00
#
_symmetry.space_group_name_H-M   'P 1'
#
loop_
_entity.id
_entity.type
_entity.pdbx_description
1 polymer ?
#
loop_
_entity_poly.entity_id
_entity_poly.type
_entity_poly.pdbx_seq_one_letter_code
_entity_poly.pdbx_strand_id
1 'polypeptide(L)'
;MMTTMTAVTMTTTDRRIRLTVENRLTIAVTLLSVLALTIVGLVLYSVESNNVSNRLSASMSQEIAEMRAFAQTGVDPETGQPFTSVDQMLGQFLAQNQPDAHEALFAFLSDGRVLYQGEPNTLIRGSRSLEDAVEAESDQGGEFSLRIDGNEYIGYVLPVSAITSAPGDATSASPTPLEQQADRGSDRGGEPGEEDARGAFVVVTNASDSRADLTQVMQLYVVVALLATLIISGISSVLARRLLSPVTELRQTAQSISAGDLSSRIETRGSDDIAELGRTFNAMLDRLESSFATQRQFLDDVGHELRTPLTILSGHLETMNAADIDDVDETRALLLDETDRMTRLVEELLVLARSRRPDFVCPGSVDIPALLHHVLAKATGLASRDWQVDVPESFVLRADRQRLTQALLQLAANAVNHTEEGGTITFGATEDATHVHLWVRDDGPGVPPEIATDIFDRFTRGSTEGSGFGLGLSIVGAIAEAHGGTIVLDPTEVGAQFRMILPKGHQ
;
A
#
# COMPACT_ATOMS: atom_id res chain seq x y z
N MET A 1 -37.71 54.22 10.44
CA MET A 1 -36.97 53.76 11.63
C MET A 1 -37.27 52.26 11.78
N MET A 2 -36.49 51.41 11.14
CA MET A 2 -36.70 49.99 11.19
C MET A 2 -35.28 49.36 11.04
N THR A 3 -34.74 48.92 12.15
CA THR A 3 -33.39 48.40 12.31
C THR A 3 -33.36 46.96 11.86
N THR A 4 -32.68 46.65 10.80
CA THR A 4 -32.44 45.28 10.33
C THR A 4 -31.24 44.71 11.03
N MET A 5 -31.47 43.74 11.88
CA MET A 5 -30.48 42.97 12.61
C MET A 5 -29.94 41.86 11.68
N THR A 6 -28.71 42.03 11.22
CA THR A 6 -28.02 41.03 10.38
C THR A 6 -27.44 39.95 11.29
N ALA A 7 -28.01 38.76 11.21
CA ALA A 7 -27.46 37.57 11.87
C ALA A 7 -26.18 37.10 11.18
N VAL A 8 -25.05 37.22 11.85
CA VAL A 8 -23.78 36.64 11.46
C VAL A 8 -23.80 35.16 11.78
N THR A 9 -24.02 34.35 10.76
CA THR A 9 -23.87 32.88 10.87
C THR A 9 -22.37 32.57 10.89
N MET A 10 -21.86 32.23 12.09
CA MET A 10 -20.53 31.63 12.22
C MET A 10 -20.55 30.22 11.63
N THR A 11 -20.05 30.08 10.43
CA THR A 11 -19.70 28.79 9.84
C THR A 11 -18.45 28.27 10.57
N THR A 12 -18.66 27.31 11.48
CA THR A 12 -17.58 26.49 12.03
C THR A 12 -17.00 25.65 10.90
N THR A 13 -15.89 26.12 10.35
CA THR A 13 -15.09 25.35 9.38
C THR A 13 -14.49 24.16 10.12
N ASP A 14 -15.10 23.00 9.96
CA ASP A 14 -14.58 21.70 10.42
C ASP A 14 -13.25 21.44 9.65
N ARG A 15 -12.14 21.96 10.16
CA ARG A 15 -10.78 21.68 9.69
C ARG A 15 -10.43 20.25 10.09
N ARG A 16 -11.00 19.27 9.39
CA ARG A 16 -10.47 17.91 9.44
C ARG A 16 -9.02 17.97 8.97
N ILE A 17 -8.10 17.85 9.90
CA ILE A 17 -6.67 17.69 9.62
C ILE A 17 -6.53 16.46 8.74
N ARG A 18 -6.39 16.69 7.42
CA ARG A 18 -6.11 15.61 6.46
C ARG A 18 -4.66 15.19 6.66
N LEU A 19 -4.47 14.22 7.55
CA LEU A 19 -3.17 13.59 7.72
C LEU A 19 -2.75 12.95 6.40
N THR A 20 -1.53 13.23 5.96
CA THR A 20 -0.91 12.56 4.82
C THR A 20 -0.79 11.06 5.09
N VAL A 21 -0.69 10.25 4.03
CA VAL A 21 -0.51 8.78 4.16
C VAL A 21 0.75 8.47 4.99
N GLU A 22 1.83 9.25 4.80
CA GLU A 22 3.06 9.18 5.58
C GLU A 22 2.81 9.30 7.08
N ASN A 23 2.08 10.35 7.50
CA ASN A 23 1.78 10.59 8.90
C ASN A 23 0.87 9.50 9.49
N ARG A 24 -0.08 9.01 8.72
CA ARG A 24 -0.96 7.89 9.15
C ARG A 24 -0.15 6.62 9.39
N LEU A 25 0.78 6.28 8.50
CA LEU A 25 1.64 5.12 8.63
C LEU A 25 2.56 5.25 9.85
N THR A 26 3.22 6.39 10.01
CA THR A 26 4.10 6.66 11.15
C THR A 26 3.34 6.59 12.47
N ILE A 27 2.15 7.20 12.56
CA ILE A 27 1.29 7.14 13.75
C ILE A 27 0.87 5.70 14.04
N ALA A 28 0.45 4.93 13.02
CA ALA A 28 0.03 3.55 13.21
C ALA A 28 1.17 2.66 13.74
N VAL A 29 2.38 2.78 13.18
CA VAL A 29 3.57 2.05 13.64
C VAL A 29 3.95 2.45 15.06
N THR A 30 3.91 3.75 15.38
CA THR A 30 4.21 4.25 16.72
C THR A 30 3.22 3.73 17.75
N LEU A 31 1.91 3.78 17.45
CA LEU A 31 0.87 3.26 18.33
C LEU A 31 1.01 1.75 18.56
N LEU A 32 1.30 1.00 17.50
CA LEU A 32 1.53 -0.45 17.61
C LEU A 32 2.76 -0.77 18.47
N SER A 33 3.85 0.01 18.31
CA SER A 33 5.06 -0.14 19.12
C SER A 33 4.80 0.17 20.59
N VAL A 34 4.07 1.24 20.89
CA VAL A 34 3.68 1.59 22.26
C VAL A 34 2.82 0.49 22.88
N LEU A 35 1.84 -0.02 22.14
CA LEU A 35 0.99 -1.12 22.61
C LEU A 35 1.80 -2.38 22.90
N ALA A 36 2.69 -2.78 21.99
CA ALA A 36 3.54 -3.95 22.16
C ALA A 36 4.45 -3.83 23.39
N LEU A 37 5.12 -2.68 23.55
CA LEU A 37 5.98 -2.41 24.69
C LEU A 37 5.19 -2.35 26.01
N THR A 38 3.98 -1.79 25.99
CA THR A 38 3.11 -1.78 27.17
C THR A 38 2.74 -3.20 27.61
N ILE A 39 2.39 -4.07 26.66
CA ILE A 39 2.09 -5.48 26.96
C ILE A 39 3.32 -6.19 27.55
N VAL A 40 4.50 -6.01 26.95
CA VAL A 40 5.75 -6.58 27.45
C VAL A 40 6.05 -6.07 28.87
N GLY A 41 5.88 -4.77 29.12
CA GLY A 41 6.08 -4.18 30.44
C GLY A 41 5.12 -4.74 31.50
N LEU A 42 3.84 -4.93 31.14
CA LEU A 42 2.86 -5.55 32.04
C LEU A 42 3.20 -7.01 32.37
N VAL A 43 3.62 -7.79 31.36
CA VAL A 43 4.06 -9.18 31.57
C VAL A 43 5.29 -9.21 32.45
N LEU A 44 6.30 -8.38 32.18
CA LEU A 44 7.53 -8.31 32.97
C LEU A 44 7.21 -7.94 34.43
N TYR A 45 6.37 -6.93 34.64
CA TYR A 45 5.93 -6.54 35.97
C TYR A 45 5.22 -7.67 36.70
N SER A 46 4.31 -8.38 36.03
CA SER A 46 3.57 -9.50 36.62
C SER A 46 4.48 -10.66 37.02
N VAL A 47 5.41 -11.02 36.13
CA VAL A 47 6.36 -12.11 36.39
C VAL A 47 7.28 -11.75 37.55
N GLU A 48 7.86 -10.55 37.55
CA GLU A 48 8.82 -10.16 38.57
C GLU A 48 8.14 -9.91 39.92
N SER A 49 6.94 -9.34 39.95
CA SER A 49 6.14 -9.22 41.17
C SER A 49 5.82 -10.58 41.80
N ASN A 50 5.46 -11.56 40.98
CA ASN A 50 5.23 -12.93 41.46
C ASN A 50 6.53 -13.60 41.95
N ASN A 51 7.65 -13.38 41.27
CA ASN A 51 8.95 -13.87 41.68
C ASN A 51 9.37 -13.32 43.03
N VAL A 52 9.20 -12.02 43.25
CA VAL A 52 9.49 -11.38 44.53
C VAL A 52 8.62 -12.00 45.65
N SER A 53 7.31 -12.10 45.42
CA SER A 53 6.39 -12.71 46.41
C SER A 53 6.77 -14.16 46.72
N ASN A 54 7.07 -14.98 45.70
CA ASN A 54 7.45 -16.37 45.87
C ASN A 54 8.79 -16.53 46.65
N ARG A 55 9.78 -15.66 46.36
CA ARG A 55 11.07 -15.65 47.11
C ARG A 55 10.86 -15.32 48.57
N LEU A 56 10.05 -14.30 48.88
CA LEU A 56 9.75 -13.93 50.27
C LEU A 56 9.10 -15.09 51.04
N SER A 57 8.10 -15.73 50.44
CA SER A 57 7.43 -16.86 51.06
C SER A 57 8.35 -18.10 51.21
N ALA A 58 9.24 -18.33 50.22
CA ALA A 58 10.20 -19.45 50.27
C ALA A 58 11.27 -19.23 51.34
N SER A 59 11.83 -18.02 51.47
CA SER A 59 12.80 -17.66 52.50
C SER A 59 12.22 -17.87 53.92
N MET A 60 11.05 -17.26 54.18
CA MET A 60 10.36 -17.46 55.46
C MET A 60 10.06 -18.93 55.75
N SER A 61 9.61 -19.70 54.77
CA SER A 61 9.31 -21.13 54.93
C SER A 61 10.56 -21.96 55.25
N GLN A 62 11.71 -21.56 54.68
CA GLN A 62 13.00 -22.21 54.96
C GLN A 62 13.42 -21.97 56.42
N GLU A 63 13.42 -20.71 56.87
CA GLU A 63 13.79 -20.38 58.26
C GLU A 63 12.90 -21.09 59.28
N ILE A 64 11.60 -21.16 59.03
CA ILE A 64 10.65 -21.88 59.86
C ILE A 64 10.96 -23.39 59.89
N ALA A 65 11.29 -23.96 58.71
CA ALA A 65 11.65 -25.41 58.60
C ALA A 65 12.95 -25.71 59.36
N GLU A 66 13.95 -24.80 59.24
CA GLU A 66 15.22 -24.94 59.96
C GLU A 66 15.01 -24.87 61.49
N MET A 67 14.22 -23.89 61.95
CA MET A 67 13.87 -23.80 63.36
C MET A 67 13.12 -25.03 63.88
N ARG A 68 12.15 -25.55 63.10
CA ARG A 68 11.43 -26.82 63.46
C ARG A 68 12.36 -28.02 63.51
N ALA A 69 13.28 -28.14 62.55
CA ALA A 69 14.25 -29.21 62.53
C ALA A 69 15.21 -29.12 63.71
N PHE A 70 15.66 -27.91 64.06
CA PHE A 70 16.49 -27.63 65.20
C PHE A 70 15.77 -28.04 66.54
N ALA A 71 14.53 -27.58 66.68
CA ALA A 71 13.68 -27.87 67.81
C ALA A 71 13.44 -29.41 67.99
N GLN A 72 13.25 -30.16 66.89
CA GLN A 72 13.09 -31.63 66.93
C GLN A 72 14.34 -32.36 67.35
N THR A 73 15.53 -31.79 67.09
CA THR A 73 16.79 -32.43 67.53
C THR A 73 16.91 -32.44 69.03
N GLY A 74 16.36 -31.38 69.72
CA GLY A 74 16.27 -31.31 71.19
C GLY A 74 17.61 -31.28 71.93
N VAL A 75 18.74 -31.19 71.19
CA VAL A 75 20.11 -31.26 71.71
C VAL A 75 20.92 -30.10 71.29
N ASP A 76 21.61 -29.43 72.22
CA ASP A 76 22.55 -28.35 71.98
C ASP A 76 23.75 -28.89 71.14
N PRO A 77 23.99 -28.37 69.96
CA PRO A 77 25.06 -28.80 69.08
C PRO A 77 26.47 -28.60 69.63
N GLU A 78 26.66 -27.65 70.57
CA GLU A 78 27.98 -27.39 71.20
C GLU A 78 28.27 -28.29 72.34
N THR A 79 27.28 -28.60 73.18
CA THR A 79 27.45 -29.38 74.40
C THR A 79 27.04 -30.83 74.24
N GLY A 80 26.24 -31.17 73.22
CA GLY A 80 25.69 -32.51 73.03
C GLY A 80 24.64 -32.92 74.07
N GLN A 81 24.13 -31.98 74.89
CA GLN A 81 23.14 -32.23 75.92
C GLN A 81 21.76 -31.74 75.53
N PRO A 82 20.66 -32.29 76.00
CA PRO A 82 19.31 -31.79 75.80
C PRO A 82 19.17 -30.33 76.26
N PHE A 83 18.38 -29.49 75.52
CA PHE A 83 18.06 -28.16 75.98
C PHE A 83 17.28 -28.20 77.30
N THR A 84 17.64 -27.31 78.20
CA THR A 84 16.99 -27.19 79.49
C THR A 84 15.79 -26.24 79.52
N SER A 85 15.70 -25.40 78.56
CA SER A 85 14.57 -24.43 78.38
C SER A 85 14.36 -24.02 76.93
N VAL A 86 13.15 -23.58 76.61
CA VAL A 86 12.83 -23.00 75.29
C VAL A 86 13.70 -21.79 75.03
N ASP A 87 13.95 -20.95 76.02
CA ASP A 87 14.77 -19.75 75.93
C ASP A 87 16.22 -20.04 75.54
N GLN A 88 16.82 -21.10 76.05
CA GLN A 88 18.16 -21.55 75.69
C GLN A 88 18.19 -21.98 74.22
N MET A 89 17.19 -22.79 73.80
CA MET A 89 17.08 -23.25 72.42
C MET A 89 16.91 -22.15 71.41
N LEU A 90 16.01 -21.22 71.67
CA LEU A 90 15.79 -20.05 70.83
C LEU A 90 17.03 -19.18 70.73
N GLY A 91 17.71 -18.92 71.87
CA GLY A 91 18.95 -18.11 71.90
C GLY A 91 20.08 -18.78 71.12
N GLN A 92 20.25 -20.11 71.22
CA GLN A 92 21.26 -20.86 70.47
C GLN A 92 20.97 -20.91 68.96
N PHE A 93 19.70 -21.08 68.61
CA PHE A 93 19.29 -21.03 67.21
C PHE A 93 19.61 -19.66 66.54
N LEU A 94 19.22 -18.58 67.21
CA LEU A 94 19.54 -17.23 66.72
C LEU A 94 21.06 -17.02 66.62
N ALA A 95 21.87 -17.49 67.56
CA ALA A 95 23.31 -17.32 67.55
C ALA A 95 24.02 -18.02 66.40
N GLN A 96 23.45 -19.11 65.89
CA GLN A 96 24.00 -19.94 64.83
C GLN A 96 23.51 -19.59 63.41
N ASN A 97 22.33 -18.98 63.32
CA ASN A 97 21.73 -18.63 62.04
C ASN A 97 21.94 -17.17 61.68
N GLN A 98 22.32 -16.95 60.41
CA GLN A 98 22.46 -15.61 59.85
C GLN A 98 21.31 -15.41 58.86
N PRO A 99 20.38 -14.48 59.14
CA PRO A 99 19.29 -14.19 58.19
C PRO A 99 19.79 -13.58 56.93
N ASP A 100 19.00 -13.74 55.84
CA ASP A 100 19.27 -13.16 54.53
C ASP A 100 19.18 -11.61 54.57
N ALA A 101 19.67 -10.95 53.51
CA ALA A 101 19.51 -9.49 53.35
C ALA A 101 18.01 -9.15 53.39
N HIS A 102 17.64 -8.14 54.17
CA HIS A 102 16.26 -7.67 54.37
C HIS A 102 15.40 -8.56 55.29
N GLU A 103 15.99 -9.53 55.99
CA GLU A 103 15.34 -10.43 56.90
C GLU A 103 15.86 -10.22 58.34
N ALA A 104 14.98 -10.36 59.30
CA ALA A 104 15.32 -10.35 60.71
C ALA A 104 14.61 -11.47 61.45
N LEU A 105 15.37 -12.14 62.32
CA LEU A 105 14.89 -13.20 63.19
C LEU A 105 14.74 -12.65 64.60
N PHE A 106 13.59 -12.92 65.22
CA PHE A 106 13.32 -12.55 66.60
C PHE A 106 12.97 -13.79 67.40
N ALA A 107 13.41 -13.83 68.65
CA ALA A 107 12.98 -14.79 69.62
C ALA A 107 12.37 -14.06 70.83
N PHE A 108 11.09 -14.31 71.07
CA PHE A 108 10.34 -13.86 72.24
C PHE A 108 10.47 -14.94 73.29
N LEU A 109 11.16 -14.59 74.36
CA LEU A 109 11.45 -15.47 75.45
C LEU A 109 10.32 -15.49 76.50
N SER A 110 10.26 -16.57 77.25
CA SER A 110 9.25 -16.75 78.31
C SER A 110 9.29 -15.67 79.41
N ASP A 111 10.44 -15.02 79.62
CA ASP A 111 10.64 -13.97 80.61
C ASP A 111 10.32 -12.54 80.04
N GLY A 112 9.79 -12.46 78.82
CA GLY A 112 9.45 -11.20 78.15
C GLY A 112 10.62 -10.49 77.45
N ARG A 113 11.83 -11.09 77.46
CA ARG A 113 12.97 -10.56 76.69
C ARG A 113 12.83 -10.94 75.23
N VAL A 114 13.27 -10.04 74.34
CA VAL A 114 13.30 -10.26 72.90
C VAL A 114 14.76 -10.27 72.44
N LEU A 115 15.19 -11.41 71.90
CA LEU A 115 16.46 -11.54 71.20
C LEU A 115 16.21 -11.31 69.71
N TYR A 116 17.21 -10.87 68.98
CA TYR A 116 17.11 -10.71 67.52
C TYR A 116 18.45 -10.94 66.86
N GLN A 117 18.40 -11.33 65.61
CA GLN A 117 19.53 -11.54 64.69
C GLN A 117 19.19 -10.91 63.33
N GLY A 118 20.18 -10.35 62.66
CA GLY A 118 20.02 -9.65 61.38
C GLY A 118 20.06 -8.08 61.56
N GLU A 119 19.84 -7.37 60.47
CA GLU A 119 19.71 -5.92 60.52
C GLU A 119 18.23 -5.53 60.43
N PRO A 120 17.45 -5.68 61.51
CA PRO A 120 16.10 -5.12 61.51
C PRO A 120 16.24 -3.60 61.44
N ASN A 121 15.49 -2.97 60.52
CA ASN A 121 15.33 -1.52 60.60
C ASN A 121 15.01 -1.18 62.06
N THR A 122 15.76 -0.25 62.64
CA THR A 122 15.65 0.14 64.07
C THR A 122 14.22 0.47 64.51
N LEU A 123 13.31 0.67 63.50
CA LEU A 123 11.89 0.97 63.69
C LEU A 123 11.04 -0.24 64.11
N ILE A 124 11.45 -1.49 63.75
CA ILE A 124 10.73 -2.69 64.14
C ILE A 124 11.10 -3.08 65.59
N ARG A 125 12.33 -2.79 65.93
CA ARG A 125 12.88 -3.17 67.23
C ARG A 125 12.19 -2.38 68.35
N GLY A 126 11.40 -3.06 69.18
CA GLY A 126 10.61 -2.45 70.25
C GLY A 126 9.34 -1.76 69.77
N SER A 127 8.88 -2.04 68.56
CA SER A 127 7.59 -1.60 68.04
C SER A 127 6.45 -2.37 68.74
N ARG A 128 5.54 -1.62 69.35
CA ARG A 128 4.32 -2.24 69.93
C ARG A 128 3.52 -3.00 68.85
N SER A 129 3.55 -2.53 67.62
CA SER A 129 2.85 -3.22 66.50
C SER A 129 3.41 -4.64 66.24
N LEU A 130 4.71 -4.83 66.43
CA LEU A 130 5.29 -6.20 66.30
C LEU A 130 4.90 -7.03 67.51
N GLU A 131 4.98 -6.46 68.73
CA GLU A 131 4.58 -7.17 69.95
C GLU A 131 3.10 -7.58 69.90
N ASP A 132 2.20 -6.69 69.51
CA ASP A 132 0.76 -6.94 69.37
C ASP A 132 0.48 -8.05 68.31
N ALA A 133 1.22 -8.05 67.16
CA ALA A 133 1.07 -9.06 66.13
C ALA A 133 1.57 -10.43 66.55
N VAL A 134 2.69 -10.45 67.31
CA VAL A 134 3.22 -11.70 67.87
C VAL A 134 2.30 -12.26 68.93
N GLU A 135 1.73 -11.43 69.81
CA GLU A 135 0.77 -11.82 70.79
C GLU A 135 -0.50 -12.43 70.19
N ALA A 136 -1.01 -11.80 69.09
CA ALA A 136 -2.21 -12.29 68.38
C ALA A 136 -2.02 -13.67 67.75
N GLU A 137 -0.81 -14.03 67.28
CA GLU A 137 -0.51 -15.28 66.62
C GLU A 137 0.26 -16.27 67.50
N SER A 138 0.50 -15.89 68.78
CA SER A 138 1.32 -16.70 69.72
C SER A 138 0.78 -18.09 70.01
N ASP A 139 -0.55 -18.31 69.95
CA ASP A 139 -1.19 -19.58 70.28
C ASP A 139 -1.22 -20.57 69.12
N GLN A 140 -1.44 -20.12 67.88
CA GLN A 140 -1.64 -20.97 66.69
C GLN A 140 -0.49 -20.87 65.69
N GLY A 141 0.28 -19.79 65.75
CA GLY A 141 1.25 -19.43 64.73
C GLY A 141 0.57 -19.00 63.43
N GLY A 142 1.18 -18.08 62.71
CA GLY A 142 0.58 -17.56 61.49
C GLY A 142 1.40 -16.47 60.82
N GLU A 143 0.99 -16.14 59.62
CA GLU A 143 1.53 -14.98 58.87
C GLU A 143 0.89 -13.69 59.38
N PHE A 144 1.71 -12.66 59.51
CA PHE A 144 1.21 -11.30 59.79
C PHE A 144 1.82 -10.29 58.83
N SER A 145 1.16 -9.18 58.64
CA SER A 145 1.69 -8.00 57.91
C SER A 145 1.58 -6.75 58.76
N LEU A 146 2.66 -5.97 58.76
CA LEU A 146 2.75 -4.72 59.50
C LEU A 146 3.14 -3.57 58.57
N ARG A 147 2.62 -2.39 58.84
CA ARG A 147 3.09 -1.18 58.18
C ARG A 147 3.63 -0.19 59.22
N ILE A 148 4.96 0.03 59.19
CA ILE A 148 5.67 0.89 60.12
C ILE A 148 6.40 1.97 59.29
N ASP A 149 6.13 3.25 59.53
CA ASP A 149 6.74 4.39 58.83
C ASP A 149 6.74 4.32 57.31
N GLY A 150 5.66 3.75 56.75
CA GLY A 150 5.48 3.62 55.31
C GLY A 150 6.07 2.35 54.70
N ASN A 151 6.87 1.60 55.39
CA ASN A 151 7.41 0.30 54.98
C ASN A 151 6.46 -0.85 55.40
N GLU A 152 6.28 -1.78 54.48
CA GLU A 152 5.50 -3.01 54.70
C GLU A 152 6.43 -4.14 55.09
N TYR A 153 6.13 -4.75 56.22
CA TYR A 153 6.84 -5.91 56.73
C TYR A 153 5.90 -7.13 56.75
N ILE A 154 6.38 -8.22 56.30
CA ILE A 154 5.65 -9.48 56.31
C ILE A 154 6.43 -10.42 57.24
N GLY A 155 5.75 -11.07 58.11
CA GLY A 155 6.40 -12.01 59.04
C GLY A 155 5.55 -13.24 59.33
N TYR A 156 6.16 -14.19 59.99
CA TYR A 156 5.53 -15.41 60.48
C TYR A 156 5.90 -15.67 61.90
N VAL A 157 4.93 -15.98 62.73
CA VAL A 157 5.11 -16.35 64.15
C VAL A 157 5.04 -17.89 64.23
N LEU A 158 6.09 -18.49 64.78
CA LEU A 158 6.14 -19.92 65.12
C LEU A 158 6.16 -20.05 66.64
N PRO A 159 5.06 -20.46 67.28
CA PRO A 159 5.04 -20.72 68.70
C PRO A 159 5.89 -21.95 69.05
N VAL A 160 6.71 -21.84 70.06
CA VAL A 160 7.59 -22.92 70.53
C VAL A 160 7.26 -23.24 71.98
N SER A 161 6.71 -24.40 72.21
CA SER A 161 6.41 -24.87 73.55
C SER A 161 7.52 -25.85 74.03
N ALA A 162 7.69 -26.01 75.32
CA ALA A 162 8.68 -26.93 75.90
C ALA A 162 8.46 -28.37 75.38
N ILE A 163 9.49 -28.92 74.77
CA ILE A 163 9.47 -30.27 74.29
C ILE A 163 9.70 -31.17 75.55
N THR A 164 8.62 -31.78 76.03
CA THR A 164 8.73 -32.85 77.01
C THR A 164 9.35 -34.08 76.39
N SER A 165 10.64 -34.29 76.54
CA SER A 165 11.35 -35.46 76.06
C SER A 165 10.88 -36.67 76.84
N ALA A 166 9.90 -37.43 76.37
CA ALA A 166 9.70 -38.82 76.72
C ALA A 166 10.29 -39.67 75.57
N PRO A 167 11.32 -40.55 75.90
CA PRO A 167 11.80 -41.51 74.94
C PRO A 167 10.83 -42.67 74.89
N GLY A 168 10.07 -42.85 73.87
CA GLY A 168 9.30 -44.08 73.68
C GLY A 168 8.05 -43.91 72.83
N ASP A 169 8.13 -44.58 71.65
CA ASP A 169 7.10 -44.98 70.74
C ASP A 169 6.84 -44.07 69.51
N ALA A 170 7.73 -44.34 68.58
CA ALA A 170 7.39 -44.08 67.16
C ALA A 170 6.45 -45.18 66.66
N THR A 171 5.15 -44.92 66.58
CA THR A 171 4.28 -45.69 65.67
C THR A 171 3.06 -44.85 65.26
N SER A 172 3.00 -44.52 63.95
CA SER A 172 1.81 -44.22 63.15
C SER A 172 0.84 -43.14 63.59
N ALA A 173 0.87 -41.99 62.88
CA ALA A 173 -0.34 -41.24 62.56
C ALA A 173 -0.25 -40.63 61.16
N SER A 174 -1.01 -41.20 60.23
CA SER A 174 -1.36 -40.68 58.97
C SER A 174 -2.19 -39.36 59.13
N PRO A 175 -2.09 -38.41 58.25
CA PRO A 175 -2.88 -37.19 58.30
C PRO A 175 -4.31 -37.49 57.86
N THR A 176 -5.29 -37.21 58.71
CA THR A 176 -6.72 -37.23 58.42
C THR A 176 -7.18 -35.76 58.31
N PRO A 177 -8.08 -35.42 57.37
CA PRO A 177 -8.52 -34.05 57.13
C PRO A 177 -9.46 -33.55 58.22
N LEU A 178 -9.33 -32.27 58.57
CA LEU A 178 -10.17 -31.53 59.51
C LEU A 178 -11.55 -31.31 58.89
N GLU A 179 -12.56 -32.05 59.44
CA GLU A 179 -13.95 -31.59 59.42
C GLU A 179 -14.67 -32.07 60.68
N GLN A 180 -15.28 -31.10 61.37
CA GLN A 180 -16.31 -31.23 62.42
C GLN A 180 -15.93 -31.86 63.75
N GLN A 181 -15.84 -30.98 64.74
CA GLN A 181 -16.61 -31.20 65.98
C GLN A 181 -16.70 -29.94 66.83
N ALA A 182 -17.84 -29.30 66.76
CA ALA A 182 -18.33 -28.37 67.78
C ALA A 182 -18.86 -29.18 68.97
N ASP A 183 -18.75 -28.57 70.13
CA ASP A 183 -19.53 -28.81 71.35
C ASP A 183 -19.20 -29.97 72.19
N ARG A 184 -18.53 -29.70 73.36
CA ARG A 184 -18.88 -30.20 74.69
C ARG A 184 -18.09 -29.46 75.79
N GLY A 185 -18.79 -28.60 76.49
CA GLY A 185 -18.26 -28.07 77.73
C GLY A 185 -18.18 -29.13 78.83
N SER A 186 -17.15 -29.01 79.68
CA SER A 186 -17.28 -29.21 81.11
C SER A 186 -15.98 -28.98 81.82
N ASP A 187 -15.94 -27.97 82.59
CA ASP A 187 -15.53 -27.89 83.99
C ASP A 187 -14.59 -29.06 84.48
N ARG A 188 -13.32 -28.67 84.69
CA ARG A 188 -12.49 -29.31 85.77
C ARG A 188 -11.41 -28.32 86.19
N GLY A 189 -11.52 -27.85 87.44
CA GLY A 189 -10.46 -27.20 88.14
C GLY A 189 -9.23 -28.09 88.18
N GLY A 190 -8.07 -27.58 87.85
CA GLY A 190 -6.74 -28.15 87.94
C GLY A 190 -5.84 -27.13 88.55
N GLU A 191 -5.08 -27.56 89.52
CA GLU A 191 -4.18 -26.86 90.44
C GLU A 191 -3.19 -25.89 89.72
N PRO A 192 -2.65 -24.84 90.38
CA PRO A 192 -1.64 -23.96 89.85
C PRO A 192 -0.27 -24.66 89.97
N GLY A 193 0.20 -25.25 88.88
CA GLY A 193 1.50 -25.83 88.76
C GLY A 193 1.94 -25.98 87.32
N GLU A 194 2.99 -25.27 86.95
CA GLU A 194 3.69 -25.21 85.68
C GLU A 194 2.99 -24.29 84.60
N GLU A 195 3.28 -23.00 84.72
CA GLU A 195 3.28 -22.14 83.55
C GLU A 195 4.25 -22.77 82.55
N ASP A 196 3.72 -23.47 81.51
CA ASP A 196 4.48 -23.94 80.37
C ASP A 196 5.19 -22.72 79.75
N ALA A 197 6.50 -22.68 79.91
CA ALA A 197 7.30 -21.53 79.36
C ALA A 197 7.19 -21.61 77.86
N ARG A 198 6.34 -20.72 77.30
CA ARG A 198 6.10 -20.60 75.89
C ARG A 198 6.98 -19.48 75.34
N GLY A 199 7.73 -19.74 74.31
CA GLY A 199 8.46 -18.77 73.53
C GLY A 199 7.90 -18.69 72.10
N ALA A 200 8.23 -17.66 71.36
CA ALA A 200 7.88 -17.56 69.95
C ALA A 200 9.11 -17.21 69.09
N PHE A 201 9.30 -17.93 68.05
CA PHE A 201 10.24 -17.60 67.00
C PHE A 201 9.50 -16.80 65.89
N VAL A 202 10.09 -15.69 65.47
CA VAL A 202 9.45 -14.80 64.48
C VAL A 202 10.45 -14.43 63.40
N VAL A 203 10.05 -14.66 62.17
CA VAL A 203 10.78 -14.25 60.96
C VAL A 203 10.06 -13.01 60.39
N VAL A 204 10.80 -11.94 60.14
CA VAL A 204 10.24 -10.71 59.55
C VAL A 204 11.07 -10.28 58.36
N THR A 205 10.43 -10.02 57.24
CA THR A 205 11.10 -9.55 56.04
C THR A 205 10.54 -8.21 55.60
N ASN A 206 11.40 -7.28 55.17
CA ASN A 206 11.00 -5.99 54.61
C ASN A 206 10.53 -6.11 53.17
N ALA A 207 9.23 -6.18 52.96
CA ALA A 207 8.63 -6.30 51.66
C ALA A 207 8.79 -5.00 50.79
N SER A 208 8.96 -3.84 51.45
CA SER A 208 9.15 -2.58 50.73
C SER A 208 10.52 -2.48 50.08
N ASP A 209 11.59 -2.96 50.73
CA ASP A 209 12.93 -2.98 50.12
C ASP A 209 13.02 -3.93 48.94
N SER A 210 12.42 -5.13 49.10
CA SER A 210 12.33 -6.10 47.99
C SER A 210 11.52 -5.58 46.80
N ARG A 211 10.55 -4.67 47.01
CA ARG A 211 9.79 -3.99 45.96
C ARG A 211 10.52 -2.77 45.38
N ALA A 212 11.48 -2.18 46.10
CA ALA A 212 12.29 -1.09 45.59
C ALA A 212 13.15 -1.55 44.38
N ASP A 213 13.69 -2.76 44.41
CA ASP A 213 14.44 -3.32 43.32
C ASP A 213 13.56 -3.50 42.07
N LEU A 214 12.30 -3.92 42.26
CA LEU A 214 11.33 -4.02 41.18
C LEU A 214 11.09 -2.65 40.53
N THR A 215 10.94 -1.60 41.33
CA THR A 215 10.72 -0.22 40.84
C THR A 215 11.91 0.28 40.03
N GLN A 216 13.13 -0.02 40.41
CA GLN A 216 14.33 0.36 39.66
C GLN A 216 14.39 -0.35 38.29
N VAL A 217 14.12 -1.65 38.23
CA VAL A 217 14.03 -2.40 36.98
C VAL A 217 12.95 -1.84 36.06
N MET A 218 11.78 -1.52 36.60
CA MET A 218 10.68 -0.93 35.85
C MET A 218 10.98 0.49 35.33
N GLN A 219 11.68 1.31 36.10
CA GLN A 219 12.12 2.63 35.64
C GLN A 219 13.09 2.51 34.46
N LEU A 220 14.08 1.61 34.55
CA LEU A 220 15.00 1.35 33.44
C LEU A 220 14.25 0.86 32.20
N TYR A 221 13.29 -0.05 32.38
CA TYR A 221 12.44 -0.54 31.29
C TYR A 221 11.69 0.59 30.59
N VAL A 222 11.04 1.49 31.35
CA VAL A 222 10.30 2.63 30.79
C VAL A 222 11.22 3.55 29.96
N VAL A 223 12.43 3.84 30.46
CA VAL A 223 13.40 4.66 29.74
C VAL A 223 13.79 4.00 28.41
N VAL A 224 14.11 2.70 28.43
CA VAL A 224 14.48 1.93 27.25
C VAL A 224 13.30 1.87 26.27
N ALA A 225 12.07 1.64 26.75
CA ALA A 225 10.86 1.59 25.92
C ALA A 225 10.57 2.95 25.23
N LEU A 226 10.76 4.07 25.94
CA LEU A 226 10.62 5.40 25.38
C LEU A 226 11.67 5.65 24.27
N LEU A 227 12.93 5.33 24.52
CA LEU A 227 14.00 5.45 23.51
C LEU A 227 13.72 4.59 22.28
N ALA A 228 13.34 3.32 22.50
CA ALA A 228 12.98 2.42 21.41
C ALA A 228 11.81 2.96 20.58
N THR A 229 10.76 3.47 21.22
CA THR A 229 9.61 4.09 20.54
C THR A 229 10.03 5.28 19.70
N LEU A 230 10.91 6.14 20.21
CA LEU A 230 11.42 7.31 19.51
C LEU A 230 12.26 6.92 18.27
N ILE A 231 13.12 5.92 18.42
CA ILE A 231 13.94 5.37 17.31
C ILE A 231 13.03 4.76 16.24
N ILE A 232 12.09 3.90 16.63
CA ILE A 232 11.16 3.24 15.70
C ILE A 232 10.32 4.29 14.95
N SER A 233 9.82 5.31 15.65
CA SER A 233 9.05 6.40 15.04
C SER A 233 9.90 7.20 14.04
N GLY A 234 11.15 7.50 14.38
CA GLY A 234 12.09 8.19 13.51
C GLY A 234 12.40 7.40 12.24
N ILE A 235 12.75 6.12 12.38
CA ILE A 235 13.03 5.22 11.25
C ILE A 235 11.77 5.08 10.37
N SER A 236 10.61 4.85 10.98
CA SER A 236 9.32 4.74 10.26
C SER A 236 9.02 6.01 9.45
N SER A 237 9.23 7.19 10.00
CA SER A 237 9.02 8.47 9.31
C SER A 237 9.94 8.64 8.10
N VAL A 238 11.24 8.32 8.25
CA VAL A 238 12.21 8.40 7.15
C VAL A 238 11.87 7.39 6.04
N LEU A 239 11.54 6.16 6.43
CA LEU A 239 11.19 5.11 5.47
C LEU A 239 9.90 5.42 4.72
N ALA A 240 8.85 5.88 5.43
CA ALA A 240 7.58 6.28 4.83
C ALA A 240 7.76 7.40 3.80
N ARG A 241 8.59 8.42 4.10
CA ARG A 241 8.91 9.49 3.15
C ARG A 241 9.63 8.96 1.92
N ARG A 242 10.66 8.11 2.08
CA ARG A 242 11.41 7.56 0.95
C ARG A 242 10.54 6.69 0.05
N LEU A 243 9.68 5.85 0.61
CA LEU A 243 8.82 4.95 -0.16
C LEU A 243 7.65 5.67 -0.85
N LEU A 244 7.14 6.77 -0.28
CA LEU A 244 6.00 7.50 -0.84
C LEU A 244 6.39 8.74 -1.67
N SER A 245 7.67 9.14 -1.69
CA SER A 245 8.18 10.26 -2.51
C SER A 245 7.81 10.12 -3.99
N PRO A 246 8.01 8.95 -4.66
CA PRO A 246 7.67 8.83 -6.08
C PRO A 246 6.17 8.98 -6.37
N VAL A 247 5.30 8.57 -5.44
CA VAL A 247 3.85 8.77 -5.59
C VAL A 247 3.47 10.25 -5.53
N THR A 248 4.21 11.03 -4.75
CA THR A 248 4.01 12.49 -4.68
C THR A 248 4.46 13.16 -5.98
N GLU A 249 5.58 12.72 -6.57
CA GLU A 249 6.06 13.18 -7.88
C GLU A 249 5.08 12.84 -8.99
N LEU A 250 4.54 11.59 -9.00
CA LEU A 250 3.47 11.18 -9.92
C LEU A 250 2.28 12.15 -9.88
N ARG A 251 1.83 12.50 -8.68
CA ARG A 251 0.72 13.45 -8.50
C ARG A 251 1.05 14.85 -9.03
N GLN A 252 2.27 15.34 -8.79
CA GLN A 252 2.69 16.66 -9.24
C GLN A 252 2.80 16.70 -10.77
N THR A 253 3.41 15.69 -11.39
CA THR A 253 3.50 15.56 -12.85
C THR A 253 2.11 15.45 -13.48
N ALA A 254 1.19 14.67 -12.89
CA ALA A 254 -0.19 14.60 -13.37
C ALA A 254 -0.92 15.95 -13.28
N GLN A 255 -0.59 16.79 -12.31
CA GLN A 255 -1.14 18.15 -12.19
C GLN A 255 -0.54 19.11 -13.22
N SER A 256 0.77 19.00 -13.54
CA SER A 256 1.40 19.82 -14.57
C SER A 256 0.86 19.52 -15.97
N ILE A 257 0.55 18.24 -16.25
CA ILE A 257 -0.12 17.82 -17.50
C ILE A 257 -1.47 18.52 -17.66
N SER A 258 -2.26 18.61 -16.61
CA SER A 258 -3.54 19.34 -16.63
C SER A 258 -3.37 20.84 -16.96
N ALA A 259 -2.20 21.40 -16.74
CA ALA A 259 -1.84 22.79 -17.10
C ALA A 259 -1.27 22.93 -18.52
N GLY A 260 -1.16 21.83 -19.29
CA GLY A 260 -0.73 21.82 -20.69
C GLY A 260 0.73 21.44 -20.94
N ASP A 261 1.50 21.12 -19.90
CA ASP A 261 2.87 20.65 -20.05
C ASP A 261 2.91 19.11 -20.13
N LEU A 262 3.12 18.60 -21.35
CA LEU A 262 3.25 17.17 -21.65
C LEU A 262 4.71 16.72 -21.71
N SER A 263 5.69 17.63 -21.59
CA SER A 263 7.11 17.31 -21.70
C SER A 263 7.72 16.77 -20.40
N SER A 264 7.06 17.03 -19.27
CA SER A 264 7.51 16.56 -17.97
C SER A 264 7.48 15.03 -17.89
N ARG A 265 8.55 14.43 -17.36
CA ARG A 265 8.67 12.97 -17.14
C ARG A 265 8.98 12.67 -15.68
N ILE A 266 8.52 11.51 -15.23
CA ILE A 266 8.80 10.99 -13.90
C ILE A 266 10.16 10.31 -13.92
N GLU A 267 11.01 10.65 -12.95
CA GLU A 267 12.29 9.99 -12.79
C GLU A 267 12.08 8.59 -12.20
N THR A 268 12.26 7.55 -13.02
CA THR A 268 12.09 6.16 -12.59
C THR A 268 13.43 5.59 -12.14
N ARG A 269 13.59 5.34 -10.83
CA ARG A 269 14.80 4.72 -10.26
C ARG A 269 14.43 3.36 -9.64
N GLY A 270 15.19 2.33 -9.98
CA GLY A 270 14.97 0.99 -9.43
C GLY A 270 14.17 0.04 -10.32
N SER A 271 13.84 -1.11 -9.76
CA SER A 271 13.11 -2.20 -10.43
C SER A 271 11.90 -2.67 -9.63
N ASP A 272 11.39 -1.84 -8.72
CA ASP A 272 10.21 -2.12 -7.92
C ASP A 272 8.91 -1.76 -8.67
N ASP A 273 7.79 -2.12 -8.09
CA ASP A 273 6.45 -1.88 -8.66
C ASP A 273 6.18 -0.39 -8.90
N ILE A 274 6.79 0.49 -8.09
CA ILE A 274 6.65 1.94 -8.22
C ILE A 274 7.42 2.44 -9.45
N ALA A 275 8.62 1.90 -9.70
CA ALA A 275 9.40 2.22 -10.90
C ALA A 275 8.69 1.70 -12.16
N GLU A 276 8.01 0.53 -12.11
CA GLU A 276 7.21 0.01 -13.21
C GLU A 276 6.00 0.90 -13.50
N LEU A 277 5.30 1.37 -12.45
CA LEU A 277 4.22 2.34 -12.58
C LEU A 277 4.71 3.63 -13.24
N GLY A 278 5.87 4.16 -12.84
CA GLY A 278 6.47 5.35 -13.44
C GLY A 278 6.79 5.17 -14.93
N ARG A 279 7.34 4.01 -15.32
CA ARG A 279 7.61 3.67 -16.73
C ARG A 279 6.33 3.59 -17.56
N THR A 280 5.30 2.94 -17.02
CA THR A 280 3.99 2.83 -17.68
C THR A 280 3.36 4.22 -17.87
N PHE A 281 3.46 5.07 -16.86
CA PHE A 281 2.96 6.45 -16.93
C PHE A 281 3.73 7.28 -17.99
N ASN A 282 5.06 7.18 -18.03
CA ASN A 282 5.87 7.86 -19.04
C ASN A 282 5.51 7.38 -20.47
N ALA A 283 5.32 6.08 -20.67
CA ALA A 283 4.90 5.52 -21.95
C ALA A 283 3.51 6.04 -22.39
N MET A 284 2.60 6.25 -21.43
CA MET A 284 1.31 6.91 -21.73
C MET A 284 1.51 8.37 -22.13
N LEU A 285 2.40 9.10 -21.45
CA LEU A 285 2.73 10.50 -21.82
C LEU A 285 3.32 10.62 -23.21
N ASP A 286 4.25 9.71 -23.59
CA ASP A 286 4.84 9.68 -24.93
C ASP A 286 3.76 9.51 -26.01
N ARG A 287 2.79 8.63 -25.77
CA ARG A 287 1.64 8.45 -26.69
C ARG A 287 0.75 9.70 -26.77
N LEU A 288 0.49 10.35 -25.64
CA LEU A 288 -0.29 11.58 -25.60
C LEU A 288 0.42 12.71 -26.35
N GLU A 289 1.71 12.94 -26.06
CA GLU A 289 2.52 13.96 -26.70
C GLU A 289 2.58 13.78 -28.22
N SER A 290 2.86 12.54 -28.68
CA SER A 290 2.85 12.17 -30.09
C SER A 290 1.47 12.40 -30.73
N SER A 291 0.38 12.05 -30.02
CA SER A 291 -0.98 12.28 -30.52
C SER A 291 -1.29 13.77 -30.69
N PHE A 292 -0.92 14.60 -29.70
CA PHE A 292 -1.12 16.05 -29.77
C PHE A 292 -0.24 16.72 -30.83
N ALA A 293 1.01 16.25 -30.98
CA ALA A 293 1.90 16.74 -32.03
C ALA A 293 1.29 16.48 -33.43
N THR A 294 0.85 15.23 -33.66
CA THR A 294 0.17 14.85 -34.91
C THR A 294 -1.12 15.67 -35.15
N GLN A 295 -1.89 15.92 -34.08
CA GLN A 295 -3.12 16.74 -34.20
C GLN A 295 -2.81 18.19 -34.50
N ARG A 296 -1.78 18.77 -33.88
CA ARG A 296 -1.37 20.16 -34.15
C ARG A 296 -0.89 20.32 -35.59
N GLN A 297 -0.02 19.41 -36.03
CA GLN A 297 0.45 19.41 -37.42
C GLN A 297 -0.73 19.28 -38.40
N PHE A 298 -1.69 18.40 -38.14
CA PHE A 298 -2.90 18.29 -38.98
C PHE A 298 -3.68 19.61 -39.07
N LEU A 299 -3.85 20.34 -37.94
CA LEU A 299 -4.56 21.62 -37.95
C LEU A 299 -3.78 22.70 -38.71
N ASP A 300 -2.46 22.71 -38.59
CA ASP A 300 -1.60 23.65 -39.32
C ASP A 300 -1.66 23.38 -40.82
N ASP A 301 -1.55 22.11 -41.24
CA ASP A 301 -1.64 21.70 -42.65
C ASP A 301 -3.00 22.03 -43.26
N VAL A 302 -4.11 21.74 -42.56
CA VAL A 302 -5.47 22.10 -42.97
C VAL A 302 -5.59 23.62 -43.11
N GLY A 303 -5.04 24.38 -42.16
CA GLY A 303 -5.05 25.87 -42.23
C GLY A 303 -4.34 26.41 -43.45
N HIS A 304 -3.23 25.79 -43.85
CA HIS A 304 -2.49 26.16 -45.05
C HIS A 304 -3.27 25.85 -46.34
N GLU A 305 -3.80 24.62 -46.45
CA GLU A 305 -4.53 24.15 -47.65
C GLU A 305 -5.90 24.84 -47.84
N LEU A 306 -6.52 25.36 -46.78
CA LEU A 306 -7.73 26.17 -46.87
C LEU A 306 -7.45 27.63 -47.22
N ARG A 307 -6.30 28.19 -46.81
CA ARG A 307 -5.96 29.58 -47.04
C ARG A 307 -5.73 29.88 -48.54
N THR A 308 -5.08 28.96 -49.24
CA THR A 308 -4.76 29.10 -50.65
C THR A 308 -6.00 29.31 -51.55
N PRO A 309 -7.00 28.38 -51.53
CA PRO A 309 -8.21 28.57 -52.32
C PRO A 309 -9.02 29.81 -51.92
N LEU A 310 -9.07 30.13 -50.63
CA LEU A 310 -9.74 31.38 -50.18
C LEU A 310 -9.06 32.63 -50.75
N THR A 311 -7.73 32.64 -50.83
CA THR A 311 -6.99 33.77 -51.43
C THR A 311 -7.27 33.86 -52.93
N ILE A 312 -7.35 32.72 -53.63
CA ILE A 312 -7.70 32.67 -55.08
C ILE A 312 -9.11 33.22 -55.28
N LEU A 313 -10.10 32.70 -54.51
CA LEU A 313 -11.49 33.19 -54.59
C LEU A 313 -11.58 34.73 -54.35
N SER A 314 -10.92 35.23 -53.31
CA SER A 314 -10.90 36.65 -52.99
C SER A 314 -10.24 37.48 -54.11
N GLY A 315 -9.11 36.99 -54.61
CA GLY A 315 -8.38 37.69 -55.69
C GLY A 315 -9.19 37.81 -56.99
N HIS A 316 -9.83 36.69 -57.38
CA HIS A 316 -10.70 36.75 -58.59
C HIS A 316 -11.92 37.66 -58.41
N LEU A 317 -12.54 37.64 -57.20
CA LEU A 317 -13.65 38.57 -56.92
C LEU A 317 -13.23 40.06 -56.89
N GLU A 318 -12.03 40.36 -56.38
CA GLU A 318 -11.50 41.74 -56.33
C GLU A 318 -11.08 42.24 -57.67
N THR A 319 -10.62 41.38 -58.59
CA THR A 319 -10.17 41.81 -59.95
C THR A 319 -11.24 41.72 -60.97
N MET A 320 -12.40 41.13 -60.73
CA MET A 320 -13.52 40.96 -61.64
C MET A 320 -14.05 42.30 -62.13
N ASN A 321 -14.11 42.48 -63.43
CA ASN A 321 -14.74 43.68 -64.08
C ASN A 321 -16.25 43.42 -64.26
N ALA A 322 -17.06 43.94 -63.35
CA ALA A 322 -18.52 43.73 -63.36
C ALA A 322 -19.21 44.39 -64.58
N ALA A 323 -18.51 45.22 -65.39
CA ALA A 323 -19.04 45.82 -66.61
C ALA A 323 -18.78 44.93 -67.83
N ASP A 324 -17.93 43.91 -67.73
CA ASP A 324 -17.62 42.98 -68.82
C ASP A 324 -18.30 41.60 -68.50
N ILE A 325 -19.26 41.24 -69.39
CA ILE A 325 -20.06 40.04 -69.21
C ILE A 325 -19.19 38.76 -69.37
N ASP A 326 -18.22 38.78 -70.24
CA ASP A 326 -17.35 37.66 -70.51
C ASP A 326 -16.41 37.40 -69.26
N ASP A 327 -15.86 38.44 -68.65
CA ASP A 327 -15.06 38.43 -67.46
C ASP A 327 -15.87 37.91 -66.22
N VAL A 328 -17.13 38.32 -66.13
CA VAL A 328 -18.07 37.87 -65.08
C VAL A 328 -18.35 36.38 -65.24
N ASP A 329 -18.61 35.91 -66.48
CA ASP A 329 -18.91 34.50 -66.73
C ASP A 329 -17.66 33.61 -66.50
N GLU A 330 -16.45 34.05 -66.93
CA GLU A 330 -15.18 33.36 -66.67
C GLU A 330 -14.87 33.31 -65.19
N THR A 331 -14.94 34.41 -64.46
CA THR A 331 -14.74 34.48 -63.01
C THR A 331 -15.72 33.59 -62.29
N ARG A 332 -16.99 33.56 -62.66
CA ARG A 332 -18.01 32.71 -62.09
C ARG A 332 -17.66 31.20 -62.25
N ALA A 333 -17.20 30.79 -63.43
CA ALA A 333 -16.79 29.44 -63.70
C ALA A 333 -15.60 29.02 -62.79
N LEU A 334 -14.59 29.88 -62.67
CA LEU A 334 -13.44 29.68 -61.78
C LEU A 334 -13.84 29.58 -60.31
N LEU A 335 -14.74 30.46 -59.84
CA LEU A 335 -15.24 30.45 -58.47
C LEU A 335 -16.02 29.17 -58.15
N LEU A 336 -16.83 28.67 -59.09
CA LEU A 336 -17.56 27.44 -58.95
C LEU A 336 -16.60 26.22 -58.89
N ASP A 337 -15.60 26.15 -59.75
CA ASP A 337 -14.58 25.07 -59.74
C ASP A 337 -13.79 25.07 -58.44
N GLU A 338 -13.35 26.24 -57.96
CA GLU A 338 -12.61 26.32 -56.70
C GLU A 338 -13.49 25.98 -55.48
N THR A 339 -14.80 26.34 -55.54
CA THR A 339 -15.76 25.93 -54.47
C THR A 339 -15.97 24.41 -54.44
N ASP A 340 -16.09 23.77 -55.62
CA ASP A 340 -16.21 22.32 -55.73
C ASP A 340 -14.93 21.62 -55.28
N ARG A 341 -13.77 22.22 -55.57
CA ARG A 341 -12.49 21.75 -55.08
C ARG A 341 -12.42 21.81 -53.53
N MET A 342 -12.79 22.97 -52.94
CA MET A 342 -12.85 23.09 -51.47
C MET A 342 -13.82 22.10 -50.83
N THR A 343 -14.97 21.85 -51.46
CA THR A 343 -15.95 20.87 -50.98
C THR A 343 -15.31 19.47 -50.89
N ARG A 344 -14.59 19.03 -51.92
CA ARG A 344 -13.85 17.75 -51.93
C ARG A 344 -12.78 17.73 -50.84
N LEU A 345 -12.02 18.80 -50.63
CA LEU A 345 -11.02 18.88 -49.56
C LEU A 345 -11.66 18.68 -48.19
N VAL A 346 -12.78 19.35 -47.91
CA VAL A 346 -13.50 19.22 -46.62
C VAL A 346 -14.01 17.79 -46.43
N GLU A 347 -14.57 17.17 -47.47
CA GLU A 347 -15.03 15.77 -47.40
C GLU A 347 -13.88 14.81 -47.11
N GLU A 348 -12.72 14.96 -47.74
CA GLU A 348 -11.52 14.17 -47.53
C GLU A 348 -10.99 14.33 -46.10
N LEU A 349 -10.95 15.55 -45.59
CA LEU A 349 -10.56 15.86 -44.23
C LEU A 349 -11.50 15.21 -43.18
N LEU A 350 -12.82 15.25 -43.45
CA LEU A 350 -13.81 14.58 -42.59
C LEU A 350 -13.63 13.07 -42.56
N VAL A 351 -13.27 12.43 -43.69
CA VAL A 351 -12.95 10.98 -43.72
C VAL A 351 -11.74 10.70 -42.86
N LEU A 352 -10.66 11.47 -42.99
CA LEU A 352 -9.45 11.31 -42.18
C LEU A 352 -9.69 11.57 -40.68
N ALA A 353 -10.51 12.58 -40.34
CA ALA A 353 -10.86 12.87 -38.94
C ALA A 353 -11.69 11.75 -38.30
N ARG A 354 -12.51 11.04 -39.11
CA ARG A 354 -13.35 9.92 -38.62
C ARG A 354 -12.63 8.58 -38.63
N SER A 355 -11.56 8.42 -39.41
CA SER A 355 -10.90 7.11 -39.61
C SER A 355 -10.38 6.47 -38.31
N ARG A 356 -10.08 7.28 -37.28
CA ARG A 356 -9.63 6.81 -35.96
C ARG A 356 -10.75 6.40 -35.00
N ARG A 357 -12.03 6.55 -35.41
CA ARG A 357 -13.16 6.17 -34.58
C ARG A 357 -13.45 4.67 -34.72
N PRO A 358 -13.83 3.98 -33.63
CA PRO A 358 -14.16 2.56 -33.70
C PRO A 358 -15.34 2.22 -34.63
N ASP A 359 -16.22 3.19 -34.87
CA ASP A 359 -17.41 3.09 -35.72
C ASP A 359 -17.18 3.51 -37.18
N PHE A 360 -15.93 3.76 -37.57
CA PHE A 360 -15.59 4.18 -38.93
C PHE A 360 -15.79 3.08 -39.98
N VAL A 361 -15.57 1.82 -39.60
CA VAL A 361 -15.73 0.64 -40.45
C VAL A 361 -16.85 -0.23 -39.89
N CYS A 362 -17.80 -0.59 -40.78
CA CYS A 362 -18.90 -1.52 -40.48
C CYS A 362 -18.69 -2.81 -41.27
N PRO A 363 -17.93 -3.80 -40.75
CA PRO A 363 -17.56 -4.99 -41.51
C PRO A 363 -18.76 -5.88 -41.80
N GLY A 364 -18.96 -6.18 -43.08
CA GLY A 364 -19.93 -7.15 -43.60
C GLY A 364 -19.25 -8.15 -44.51
N SER A 365 -19.99 -9.12 -45.03
CA SER A 365 -19.51 -10.05 -46.05
C SER A 365 -19.46 -9.34 -47.40
N VAL A 366 -18.28 -9.23 -48.01
CA VAL A 366 -18.05 -8.55 -49.27
C VAL A 366 -17.51 -9.54 -50.28
N ASP A 367 -18.28 -9.77 -51.37
CA ASP A 367 -17.83 -10.47 -52.58
C ASP A 367 -16.87 -9.56 -53.33
N ILE A 368 -15.58 -9.90 -53.37
CA ILE A 368 -14.52 -9.05 -53.92
C ILE A 368 -14.61 -8.95 -55.45
N PRO A 369 -14.83 -10.03 -56.25
CA PRO A 369 -15.11 -9.88 -57.67
C PRO A 369 -16.25 -8.90 -57.95
N ALA A 370 -17.38 -9.05 -57.28
CA ALA A 370 -18.52 -8.16 -57.44
C ALA A 370 -18.22 -6.72 -57.03
N LEU A 371 -17.38 -6.51 -55.99
CA LEU A 371 -16.89 -5.18 -55.59
C LEU A 371 -16.03 -4.58 -56.68
N LEU A 372 -15.03 -5.29 -57.26
CA LEU A 372 -14.12 -4.75 -58.26
C LEU A 372 -14.86 -4.41 -59.55
N HIS A 373 -15.80 -5.21 -60.02
CA HIS A 373 -16.65 -4.90 -61.16
C HIS A 373 -17.53 -3.66 -60.91
N HIS A 374 -18.04 -3.49 -59.66
CA HIS A 374 -18.80 -2.30 -59.31
C HIS A 374 -17.92 -1.02 -59.30
N VAL A 375 -16.68 -1.15 -58.75
CA VAL A 375 -15.71 -0.04 -58.78
C VAL A 375 -15.31 0.30 -60.22
N LEU A 376 -15.04 -0.70 -61.06
CA LEU A 376 -14.74 -0.52 -62.48
C LEU A 376 -15.84 0.30 -63.20
N ALA A 377 -17.11 -0.11 -63.02
CA ALA A 377 -18.24 0.60 -63.61
C ALA A 377 -18.35 2.09 -63.18
N LYS A 378 -17.87 2.42 -61.98
CA LYS A 378 -17.77 3.81 -61.54
C LYS A 378 -16.54 4.53 -62.08
N ALA A 379 -15.41 3.82 -62.10
CA ALA A 379 -14.12 4.38 -62.55
C ALA A 379 -14.11 4.73 -64.05
N THR A 380 -14.84 4.00 -64.88
CA THR A 380 -15.01 4.31 -66.33
C THR A 380 -15.60 5.67 -66.57
N GLY A 381 -16.32 6.26 -65.60
CA GLY A 381 -16.82 7.63 -65.66
C GLY A 381 -15.80 8.72 -65.32
N LEU A 382 -14.59 8.38 -64.78
CA LEU A 382 -13.57 9.31 -64.38
C LEU A 382 -12.77 9.85 -65.59
N ALA A 383 -12.38 8.96 -66.53
CA ALA A 383 -11.62 9.32 -67.69
C ALA A 383 -11.64 8.20 -68.76
N SER A 384 -11.33 8.55 -70.00
CA SER A 384 -11.15 7.60 -71.11
C SER A 384 -9.81 6.88 -70.94
N ARG A 385 -9.83 5.69 -70.33
CA ARG A 385 -8.70 4.79 -70.08
C ARG A 385 -9.06 3.36 -70.50
N ASP A 386 -8.05 2.48 -70.69
CA ASP A 386 -8.26 1.06 -70.84
C ASP A 386 -8.38 0.44 -69.44
N TRP A 387 -9.63 0.28 -68.99
CA TRP A 387 -9.94 -0.26 -67.68
C TRP A 387 -10.02 -1.78 -67.69
N GLN A 388 -9.21 -2.42 -66.84
CA GLN A 388 -9.13 -3.90 -66.74
C GLN A 388 -9.39 -4.37 -65.31
N VAL A 389 -9.82 -5.63 -65.18
CA VAL A 389 -10.01 -6.32 -63.88
C VAL A 389 -9.33 -7.69 -63.98
N ASP A 390 -8.45 -7.94 -62.97
CA ASP A 390 -7.75 -9.20 -62.77
C ASP A 390 -8.12 -9.74 -61.37
N VAL A 391 -9.07 -10.68 -61.33
CA VAL A 391 -9.63 -11.19 -60.09
C VAL A 391 -9.97 -12.67 -60.19
N PRO A 392 -9.74 -13.50 -59.13
CA PRO A 392 -10.21 -14.88 -59.07
C PRO A 392 -11.73 -14.98 -59.19
N GLU A 393 -12.23 -16.17 -59.63
CA GLU A 393 -13.66 -16.36 -59.90
C GLU A 393 -14.59 -16.06 -58.72
N SER A 394 -14.17 -16.35 -57.45
CA SER A 394 -14.97 -16.01 -56.27
C SER A 394 -14.12 -16.07 -55.00
N PHE A 395 -14.13 -14.99 -54.19
CA PHE A 395 -13.75 -15.03 -52.79
C PHE A 395 -14.41 -13.90 -52.02
N VAL A 396 -14.58 -14.10 -50.71
CA VAL A 396 -15.31 -13.22 -49.82
C VAL A 396 -14.40 -12.75 -48.73
N LEU A 397 -14.48 -11.44 -48.45
CA LEU A 397 -13.75 -10.80 -47.33
C LEU A 397 -14.75 -10.19 -46.33
N ARG A 398 -14.47 -10.30 -45.05
CA ARG A 398 -15.20 -9.53 -44.03
C ARG A 398 -14.65 -8.11 -43.94
N ALA A 399 -15.32 -7.15 -44.58
CA ALA A 399 -14.86 -5.79 -44.72
C ALA A 399 -16.04 -4.80 -44.88
N ASP A 400 -15.77 -3.50 -44.83
CA ASP A 400 -16.76 -2.48 -45.20
C ASP A 400 -16.72 -2.20 -46.68
N ARG A 401 -17.78 -2.65 -47.38
CA ARG A 401 -17.91 -2.47 -48.84
C ARG A 401 -17.81 -1.01 -49.28
N GLN A 402 -18.40 -0.08 -48.51
CA GLN A 402 -18.41 1.33 -48.85
C GLN A 402 -17.01 1.94 -48.77
N ARG A 403 -16.29 1.60 -47.67
CA ARG A 403 -14.91 2.07 -47.49
C ARG A 403 -13.94 1.49 -48.49
N LEU A 404 -14.06 0.20 -48.80
CA LEU A 404 -13.24 -0.40 -49.86
C LEU A 404 -13.54 0.22 -51.25
N THR A 405 -14.81 0.47 -51.57
CA THR A 405 -15.19 1.19 -52.81
C THR A 405 -14.53 2.59 -52.83
N GLN A 406 -14.56 3.29 -51.71
CA GLN A 406 -13.94 4.62 -51.60
C GLN A 406 -12.42 4.55 -51.81
N ALA A 407 -11.74 3.61 -51.15
CA ALA A 407 -10.29 3.45 -51.28
C ALA A 407 -9.87 3.12 -52.71
N LEU A 408 -10.56 2.16 -53.35
CA LEU A 408 -10.27 1.80 -54.74
C LEU A 408 -10.55 2.92 -55.75
N LEU A 409 -11.58 3.73 -55.53
CA LEU A 409 -11.84 4.89 -56.37
C LEU A 409 -10.80 6.01 -56.17
N GLN A 410 -10.27 6.19 -54.96
CA GLN A 410 -9.15 7.08 -54.74
C GLN A 410 -7.86 6.63 -55.47
N LEU A 411 -7.58 5.32 -55.44
CA LEU A 411 -6.46 4.77 -56.19
C LEU A 411 -6.68 4.93 -57.72
N ALA A 412 -7.91 4.71 -58.18
CA ALA A 412 -8.26 4.89 -59.59
C ALA A 412 -8.11 6.37 -60.03
N ALA A 413 -8.56 7.32 -59.19
CA ALA A 413 -8.39 8.75 -59.48
C ALA A 413 -6.90 9.14 -59.50
N ASN A 414 -6.10 8.59 -58.60
CA ASN A 414 -4.65 8.77 -58.60
C ASN A 414 -4.02 8.22 -59.91
N ALA A 415 -4.39 7.02 -60.35
CA ALA A 415 -3.93 6.44 -61.59
C ALA A 415 -4.33 7.27 -62.83
N VAL A 416 -5.55 7.83 -62.88
CA VAL A 416 -6.00 8.74 -63.93
C VAL A 416 -5.14 9.98 -64.02
N ASN A 417 -4.78 10.58 -62.85
CA ASN A 417 -3.96 11.80 -62.78
C ASN A 417 -2.52 11.60 -63.29
N HIS A 418 -2.05 10.35 -63.33
CA HIS A 418 -0.67 10.00 -63.67
C HIS A 418 -0.56 9.17 -64.98
N THR A 419 -1.66 8.98 -65.69
CA THR A 419 -1.67 8.29 -66.98
C THR A 419 -2.16 9.21 -68.08
N GLU A 420 -1.80 8.94 -69.35
CA GLU A 420 -2.31 9.64 -70.51
C GLU A 420 -3.64 9.02 -71.01
N GLU A 421 -4.33 9.71 -71.91
CA GLU A 421 -5.55 9.20 -72.55
C GLU A 421 -5.31 7.88 -73.27
N GLY A 422 -6.14 6.87 -72.97
CA GLY A 422 -5.97 5.50 -73.46
C GLY A 422 -4.97 4.62 -72.68
N GLY A 423 -4.34 5.18 -71.61
CA GLY A 423 -3.49 4.39 -70.70
C GLY A 423 -4.27 3.29 -70.01
N THR A 424 -3.55 2.25 -69.60
CA THR A 424 -4.15 1.05 -68.98
C THR A 424 -4.17 1.16 -67.45
N ILE A 425 -5.35 0.97 -66.86
CA ILE A 425 -5.51 0.92 -65.38
C ILE A 425 -6.18 -0.43 -65.04
N THR A 426 -5.52 -1.23 -64.21
CA THR A 426 -5.98 -2.54 -63.82
C THR A 426 -6.32 -2.59 -62.35
N PHE A 427 -7.52 -3.00 -61.97
CA PHE A 427 -7.90 -3.41 -60.63
C PHE A 427 -7.62 -4.90 -60.46
N GLY A 428 -7.05 -5.28 -59.37
CA GLY A 428 -6.83 -6.70 -59.12
C GLY A 428 -7.00 -7.09 -57.66
N ALA A 429 -7.18 -8.39 -57.48
CA ALA A 429 -7.23 -8.97 -56.15
C ALA A 429 -6.58 -10.37 -56.17
N THR A 430 -5.82 -10.66 -55.13
CA THR A 430 -5.25 -11.97 -54.84
C THR A 430 -5.41 -12.28 -53.36
N GLU A 431 -5.28 -13.52 -52.97
CA GLU A 431 -5.30 -13.92 -51.56
C GLU A 431 -4.17 -14.89 -51.25
N ASP A 432 -3.66 -14.79 -50.05
CA ASP A 432 -2.77 -15.77 -49.42
C ASP A 432 -3.48 -16.49 -48.24
N ALA A 433 -2.75 -17.23 -47.42
CA ALA A 433 -3.31 -17.97 -46.29
C ALA A 433 -3.95 -17.05 -45.24
N THR A 434 -3.49 -15.81 -45.08
CA THR A 434 -3.79 -14.90 -43.97
C THR A 434 -4.36 -13.56 -44.40
N HIS A 435 -4.09 -13.13 -45.63
CA HIS A 435 -4.45 -11.81 -46.13
C HIS A 435 -5.14 -11.86 -47.52
N VAL A 436 -5.88 -10.81 -47.77
CA VAL A 436 -6.40 -10.44 -49.07
C VAL A 436 -5.64 -9.23 -49.56
N HIS A 437 -5.19 -9.25 -50.79
CA HIS A 437 -4.47 -8.18 -51.46
C HIS A 437 -5.36 -7.56 -52.52
N LEU A 438 -5.74 -6.27 -52.31
CA LEU A 438 -6.48 -5.50 -53.31
C LEU A 438 -5.52 -4.46 -53.88
N TRP A 439 -5.39 -4.41 -55.19
CA TRP A 439 -4.43 -3.53 -55.84
C TRP A 439 -5.01 -2.81 -57.05
N VAL A 440 -4.41 -1.63 -57.33
CA VAL A 440 -4.61 -0.86 -58.58
C VAL A 440 -3.24 -0.62 -59.20
N ARG A 441 -3.11 -0.97 -60.46
CA ARG A 441 -1.89 -0.79 -61.26
C ARG A 441 -2.19 0.12 -62.44
N ASP A 442 -1.32 1.05 -62.71
CA ASP A 442 -1.29 1.90 -63.89
C ASP A 442 -0.03 1.70 -64.74
N ASP A 443 -0.05 2.21 -65.96
CA ASP A 443 1.08 2.18 -66.90
C ASP A 443 1.74 3.57 -67.03
N GLY A 444 1.56 4.44 -66.02
CA GLY A 444 2.13 5.79 -65.97
C GLY A 444 3.65 5.83 -65.78
N PRO A 445 4.22 6.99 -65.41
CA PRO A 445 5.66 7.15 -65.20
C PRO A 445 6.19 6.50 -63.91
N GLY A 446 5.31 5.97 -63.07
CA GLY A 446 5.66 5.40 -61.75
C GLY A 446 5.86 6.48 -60.71
N VAL A 447 6.39 6.02 -59.55
CA VAL A 447 6.63 6.91 -58.39
C VAL A 447 8.14 7.12 -58.22
N PRO A 448 8.61 8.40 -58.18
CA PRO A 448 10.02 8.70 -57.92
C PRO A 448 10.49 8.11 -56.56
N PRO A 449 11.70 7.51 -56.51
CA PRO A 449 12.21 6.92 -55.26
C PRO A 449 12.26 7.87 -54.07
N GLU A 450 12.49 9.14 -54.32
CA GLU A 450 12.64 10.18 -53.31
C GLU A 450 11.37 10.37 -52.46
N ILE A 451 10.18 10.15 -53.05
CA ILE A 451 8.89 10.34 -52.40
C ILE A 451 8.20 9.03 -52.07
N ALA A 452 8.72 7.87 -52.52
CA ALA A 452 8.10 6.57 -52.38
C ALA A 452 7.85 6.16 -50.92
N THR A 453 8.68 6.62 -49.97
CA THR A 453 8.53 6.38 -48.54
C THR A 453 7.39 7.20 -47.92
N ASP A 454 7.25 8.48 -48.36
CA ASP A 454 6.36 9.44 -47.73
C ASP A 454 5.07 9.65 -48.50
N ILE A 455 4.87 8.91 -49.64
CA ILE A 455 3.74 9.08 -50.56
C ILE A 455 2.37 8.83 -49.90
N PHE A 456 2.34 8.07 -48.79
CA PHE A 456 1.15 7.80 -48.00
C PHE A 456 0.89 8.85 -46.90
N ASP A 457 1.85 9.78 -46.68
CA ASP A 457 1.68 10.88 -45.75
C ASP A 457 0.73 11.93 -46.33
N ARG A 458 0.09 12.68 -45.44
CA ARG A 458 -0.90 13.69 -45.81
C ARG A 458 -0.21 14.83 -46.52
N PHE A 459 -0.88 15.37 -47.53
CA PHE A 459 -0.43 16.54 -48.34
C PHE A 459 0.88 16.30 -49.09
N THR A 460 1.34 15.06 -49.18
CA THR A 460 2.50 14.72 -50.02
C THR A 460 2.10 14.72 -51.48
N ARG A 461 2.86 15.45 -52.33
CA ARG A 461 2.64 15.60 -53.77
C ARG A 461 3.89 15.22 -54.54
N GLY A 462 3.75 14.50 -55.63
CA GLY A 462 4.85 14.13 -56.53
C GLY A 462 5.23 15.21 -57.53
N SER A 463 4.29 16.18 -57.82
CA SER A 463 4.52 17.33 -58.69
C SER A 463 3.61 18.48 -58.28
N THR A 464 4.03 19.72 -58.64
CA THR A 464 3.26 20.97 -58.42
C THR A 464 2.05 21.14 -59.31
N GLU A 465 1.95 20.39 -60.40
CA GLU A 465 0.95 20.52 -61.45
C GLU A 465 -0.28 19.60 -61.32
N GLY A 466 -0.33 18.74 -60.29
CA GLY A 466 -1.44 17.80 -60.06
C GLY A 466 -2.67 18.45 -59.43
N SER A 467 -3.88 18.12 -59.84
CA SER A 467 -5.17 18.67 -59.40
C SER A 467 -5.61 18.22 -57.99
N GLY A 468 -4.83 17.42 -57.24
CA GLY A 468 -5.19 16.82 -55.93
C GLY A 468 -4.58 17.55 -54.74
N PHE A 469 -5.17 17.38 -53.54
CA PHE A 469 -4.68 17.92 -52.27
C PHE A 469 -3.59 17.06 -51.59
N GLY A 470 -3.20 15.92 -52.20
CA GLY A 470 -2.27 14.98 -51.56
C GLY A 470 -2.90 14.20 -50.40
N LEU A 471 -4.23 14.10 -50.32
CA LEU A 471 -4.97 13.39 -49.30
C LEU A 471 -5.44 11.99 -49.74
N GLY A 472 -5.56 11.75 -51.05
CA GLY A 472 -6.14 10.50 -51.59
C GLY A 472 -5.44 9.24 -51.08
N LEU A 473 -4.10 9.18 -51.16
CA LEU A 473 -3.33 8.01 -50.69
C LEU A 473 -3.35 7.86 -49.16
N SER A 474 -3.36 8.97 -48.42
CA SER A 474 -3.49 8.92 -46.96
C SER A 474 -4.89 8.47 -46.52
N ILE A 475 -5.95 8.73 -47.31
CA ILE A 475 -7.29 8.19 -47.08
C ILE A 475 -7.29 6.66 -47.31
N VAL A 476 -6.62 6.16 -48.36
CA VAL A 476 -6.50 4.73 -48.61
C VAL A 476 -5.75 4.06 -47.49
N GLY A 477 -4.65 4.64 -46.99
CA GLY A 477 -3.91 4.16 -45.82
C GLY A 477 -4.80 4.08 -44.58
N ALA A 478 -5.54 5.14 -44.28
CA ALA A 478 -6.46 5.19 -43.14
C ALA A 478 -7.60 4.15 -43.22
N ILE A 479 -8.11 3.87 -44.42
CA ILE A 479 -9.11 2.84 -44.64
C ILE A 479 -8.48 1.43 -44.46
N ALA A 480 -7.27 1.18 -44.97
CA ALA A 480 -6.56 -0.08 -44.78
C ALA A 480 -6.27 -0.33 -43.28
N GLU A 481 -5.73 0.66 -42.56
CA GLU A 481 -5.46 0.59 -41.12
C GLU A 481 -6.74 0.33 -40.29
N ALA A 482 -7.86 0.99 -40.64
CA ALA A 482 -9.13 0.77 -39.95
C ALA A 482 -9.70 -0.66 -40.17
N HIS A 483 -9.27 -1.35 -41.23
CA HIS A 483 -9.53 -2.77 -41.47
C HIS A 483 -8.46 -3.71 -40.86
N GLY A 484 -7.50 -3.16 -40.10
CA GLY A 484 -6.39 -3.90 -39.48
C GLY A 484 -5.29 -4.32 -40.50
N GLY A 485 -5.27 -3.67 -41.64
CA GLY A 485 -4.33 -3.91 -42.75
C GLY A 485 -3.36 -2.74 -42.98
N THR A 486 -2.73 -2.72 -44.11
CA THR A 486 -1.79 -1.68 -44.55
C THR A 486 -1.87 -1.46 -46.06
N ILE A 487 -1.28 -0.37 -46.56
CA ILE A 487 -1.07 -0.10 -47.97
C ILE A 487 0.44 -0.07 -48.26
N VAL A 488 0.82 -0.56 -49.44
CA VAL A 488 2.21 -0.58 -49.92
C VAL A 488 2.26 -0.17 -51.38
N LEU A 489 3.38 0.37 -51.81
CA LEU A 489 3.74 0.56 -53.22
C LEU A 489 4.62 -0.62 -53.63
N ASP A 490 4.12 -1.40 -54.60
CA ASP A 490 4.90 -2.52 -55.14
C ASP A 490 5.89 -2.02 -56.21
N PRO A 491 7.07 -2.62 -56.28
CA PRO A 491 8.01 -2.36 -57.36
C PRO A 491 7.43 -2.89 -58.68
N THR A 492 7.39 -2.03 -59.69
CA THR A 492 6.92 -2.38 -61.06
C THR A 492 7.96 -1.95 -62.07
N GLU A 493 8.01 -2.63 -63.22
CA GLU A 493 8.90 -2.25 -64.34
C GLU A 493 8.38 -1.02 -65.09
N VAL A 494 7.05 -0.87 -65.16
CA VAL A 494 6.34 0.24 -65.79
C VAL A 494 5.16 0.64 -64.91
N GLY A 495 4.95 1.94 -64.69
CA GLY A 495 3.85 2.47 -63.93
C GLY A 495 4.00 2.32 -62.41
N ALA A 496 2.88 2.43 -61.69
CA ALA A 496 2.81 2.22 -60.28
C ALA A 496 1.75 1.16 -59.91
N GLN A 497 2.00 0.40 -58.84
CA GLN A 497 1.02 -0.52 -58.28
C GLN A 497 0.87 -0.27 -56.78
N PHE A 498 -0.29 0.19 -56.39
CA PHE A 498 -0.67 0.40 -54.99
C PHE A 498 -1.49 -0.78 -54.52
N ARG A 499 -1.06 -1.42 -53.44
CA ARG A 499 -1.66 -2.65 -52.90
C ARG A 499 -2.05 -2.51 -51.45
N MET A 500 -3.33 -2.67 -51.14
CA MET A 500 -3.86 -2.83 -49.80
C MET A 500 -3.73 -4.30 -49.38
N ILE A 501 -3.17 -4.53 -48.21
CA ILE A 501 -3.02 -5.84 -47.56
C ILE A 501 -3.97 -5.91 -46.40
N LEU A 502 -5.04 -6.68 -46.48
CA LEU A 502 -6.12 -6.74 -45.52
C LEU A 502 -6.17 -8.14 -44.87
N PRO A 503 -6.25 -8.25 -43.52
CA PRO A 503 -6.34 -9.55 -42.89
C PRO A 503 -7.66 -10.25 -43.24
N LYS A 504 -7.60 -11.57 -43.52
CA LYS A 504 -8.78 -12.44 -43.59
C LYS A 504 -9.29 -12.51 -42.14
N GLY A 505 -10.27 -11.72 -41.76
CA GLY A 505 -10.82 -11.76 -40.39
C GLY A 505 -11.11 -13.22 -39.99
N HIS A 506 -10.79 -13.61 -38.77
CA HIS A 506 -11.18 -14.91 -38.25
C HIS A 506 -12.70 -15.04 -38.36
N GLN A 507 -13.16 -16.08 -39.08
CA GLN A 507 -14.55 -16.47 -39.24
C GLN A 507 -15.19 -16.76 -37.88
#